data_8a64ea12712a7c1ff85b2d650f06b045
#
_entry.id   8a64ea12712a7c1ff85b2d650f06b045
#
_cell.length_a   1.000
_cell.length_b   1.000
_cell.length_c   1.000
_cell.angle_alpha   90.00
_cell.angle_beta   90.00
_cell.angle_gamma   90.00
#
_symmetry.space_group_name_H-M   'P 1'
#
loop_
_entity.id
_entity.type
_entity.pdbx_description
1 polymer ?
#
loop_
_entity_poly.entity_id
_entity_poly.type
_entity_poly.pdbx_seq_one_letter_code
_entity_poly.pdbx_strand_id
1 'polypeptide(L)'
;GGRYLLDGEAVGGLGPDRLAGLRNRYLGFVFQNFNLLPRATAQENVELPLLYANVAAAERHRRAREKLARVGLAERAQHRPAQLSGGQQQRVAIARALVNDPPVILADEPTGALDTHTSEELMALFQELNASGITVVLVTHEPDIAAYAKRLLVFRDGVLVEDRRGRGATASGSSR
;
A
#
# COMPACT_ATOMS: atom_id res chain seq x y z
N GLY A 1 20.49 -12.58 -15.43
CA GLY A 1 21.25 -12.31 -14.20
C GLY A 1 21.09 -10.87 -13.80
N GLY A 2 21.06 -10.58 -12.51
CA GLY A 2 20.97 -9.23 -11.99
C GLY A 2 21.23 -9.25 -10.49
N ARG A 3 21.45 -8.05 -9.92
CA ARG A 3 21.61 -7.88 -8.48
C ARG A 3 20.47 -7.02 -7.97
N TYR A 4 19.76 -7.53 -6.96
CA TYR A 4 18.69 -6.79 -6.28
C TYR A 4 19.21 -6.31 -4.92
N LEU A 5 19.12 -5.01 -4.70
CA LEU A 5 19.46 -4.34 -3.45
C LEU A 5 18.21 -3.72 -2.85
N LEU A 6 17.98 -3.93 -1.57
CA LEU A 6 16.94 -3.26 -0.79
C LEU A 6 17.63 -2.50 0.35
N ASP A 7 17.50 -1.18 0.35
CA ASP A 7 18.19 -0.30 1.29
C ASP A 7 19.71 -0.56 1.39
N GLY A 8 20.34 -0.77 0.24
CA GLY A 8 21.78 -1.08 0.12
C GLY A 8 22.17 -2.53 0.44
N GLU A 9 21.28 -3.35 1.00
CA GLU A 9 21.52 -4.76 1.31
C GLU A 9 21.22 -5.65 0.09
N ALA A 10 22.16 -6.54 -0.28
CA ALA A 10 21.95 -7.51 -1.35
C ALA A 10 20.98 -8.60 -0.89
N VAL A 11 19.82 -8.69 -1.55
CA VAL A 11 18.73 -9.61 -1.17
C VAL A 11 18.92 -11.01 -1.75
N GLY A 12 19.70 -11.12 -2.84
CA GLY A 12 20.00 -12.41 -3.45
C GLY A 12 20.86 -13.28 -2.54
N GLY A 13 20.36 -14.48 -2.23
CA GLY A 13 21.07 -15.44 -1.37
C GLY A 13 20.77 -15.38 0.12
N LEU A 14 19.86 -14.48 0.55
CA LEU A 14 19.40 -14.45 1.93
C LEU A 14 18.46 -15.64 2.23
N GLY A 15 18.54 -16.19 3.44
CA GLY A 15 17.62 -17.21 3.91
C GLY A 15 16.17 -16.68 4.09
N PRO A 16 15.17 -17.60 4.12
CA PRO A 16 13.76 -17.23 4.18
C PRO A 16 13.38 -16.29 5.33
N ASP A 17 13.90 -16.54 6.52
CA ASP A 17 13.62 -15.74 7.72
C ASP A 17 14.14 -14.30 7.58
N ARG A 18 15.34 -14.13 7.03
CA ARG A 18 15.92 -12.81 6.78
C ARG A 18 15.12 -12.05 5.73
N LEU A 19 14.70 -12.73 4.65
CA LEU A 19 13.85 -12.16 3.62
C LEU A 19 12.48 -11.76 4.19
N ALA A 20 11.89 -12.57 5.07
CA ALA A 20 10.63 -12.23 5.74
C ALA A 20 10.78 -10.99 6.63
N GLY A 21 11.86 -10.90 7.39
CA GLY A 21 12.17 -9.72 8.21
C GLY A 21 12.34 -8.45 7.38
N LEU A 22 13.09 -8.50 6.28
CA LEU A 22 13.25 -7.37 5.36
C LEU A 22 11.93 -6.95 4.74
N ARG A 23 11.12 -7.90 4.25
CA ARG A 23 9.79 -7.61 3.70
C ARG A 23 8.91 -6.92 4.72
N ASN A 24 8.85 -7.43 5.95
CA ASN A 24 8.03 -6.85 7.01
C ASN A 24 8.47 -5.42 7.36
N ARG A 25 9.77 -5.13 7.33
CA ARG A 25 10.32 -3.82 7.69
C ARG A 25 10.23 -2.79 6.58
N TYR A 26 10.51 -3.18 5.33
CA TYR A 26 10.72 -2.24 4.23
C TYR A 26 9.57 -2.16 3.23
N LEU A 27 8.68 -3.17 3.19
CA LEU A 27 7.65 -3.28 2.16
C LEU A 27 6.24 -3.36 2.78
N GLY A 28 5.37 -2.43 2.40
CA GLY A 28 3.94 -2.55 2.61
C GLY A 28 3.28 -3.14 1.36
N PHE A 29 2.36 -4.10 1.53
CA PHE A 29 1.66 -4.73 0.40
C PHE A 29 0.18 -4.39 0.42
N VAL A 30 -0.34 -3.98 -0.74
CA VAL A 30 -1.77 -3.73 -0.99
C VAL A 30 -2.18 -4.55 -2.20
N PHE A 31 -3.27 -5.33 -2.09
CA PHE A 31 -3.75 -6.25 -3.12
C PHE A 31 -5.16 -5.90 -3.58
N GLN A 32 -5.54 -6.28 -4.77
CA GLN A 32 -6.86 -6.10 -5.36
C GLN A 32 -7.99 -6.67 -4.47
N ASN A 33 -7.80 -7.86 -3.92
CA ASN A 33 -8.79 -8.55 -3.09
C ASN A 33 -8.69 -8.23 -1.59
N PHE A 34 -8.04 -7.10 -1.23
CA PHE A 34 -7.83 -6.61 0.14
C PHE A 34 -7.05 -7.59 1.04
N ASN A 35 -7.23 -8.88 0.91
CA ASN A 35 -6.61 -9.96 1.69
C ASN A 35 -6.72 -9.72 3.21
N LEU A 36 -7.91 -9.32 3.67
CA LEU A 36 -8.20 -9.14 5.08
C LEU A 36 -8.65 -10.48 5.70
N LEU A 37 -8.30 -10.69 6.96
CA LEU A 37 -8.82 -11.79 7.74
C LEU A 37 -10.30 -11.52 8.06
N PRO A 38 -11.26 -12.36 7.58
CA PRO A 38 -12.68 -12.01 7.60
C PRO A 38 -13.28 -12.04 9.02
N ARG A 39 -12.67 -12.76 9.95
CA ARG A 39 -13.11 -12.87 11.35
C ARG A 39 -12.47 -11.84 12.27
N ALA A 40 -11.39 -11.20 11.84
CA ALA A 40 -10.68 -10.16 12.56
C ALA A 40 -11.30 -8.78 12.30
N THR A 41 -11.23 -7.88 13.27
CA THR A 41 -11.60 -6.47 13.13
C THR A 41 -10.63 -5.72 12.20
N ALA A 42 -10.99 -4.51 11.78
CA ALA A 42 -10.08 -3.64 11.04
C ALA A 42 -8.78 -3.41 11.81
N GLN A 43 -8.88 -3.11 13.12
CA GLN A 43 -7.71 -2.92 13.97
C GLN A 43 -6.83 -4.18 14.04
N GLU A 44 -7.41 -5.35 14.29
CA GLU A 44 -6.68 -6.61 14.33
C GLU A 44 -5.99 -6.94 13.00
N ASN A 45 -6.65 -6.65 11.86
CA ASN A 45 -6.04 -6.79 10.54
C ASN A 45 -4.81 -5.89 10.37
N VAL A 46 -4.88 -4.64 10.84
CA VAL A 46 -3.76 -3.69 10.77
C VAL A 46 -2.63 -4.09 11.71
N GLU A 47 -2.91 -4.74 12.83
CA GLU A 47 -1.90 -5.20 13.80
C GLU A 47 -1.05 -6.39 13.32
N LEU A 48 -1.49 -7.13 12.29
CA LEU A 48 -0.83 -8.37 11.85
C LEU A 48 0.69 -8.22 11.59
N PRO A 49 1.17 -7.22 10.83
CA PRO A 49 2.59 -7.07 10.60
C PRO A 49 3.40 -6.78 11.87
N LEU A 50 2.79 -6.13 12.86
CA LEU A 50 3.40 -5.84 14.15
C LEU A 50 3.51 -7.07 15.05
N LEU A 51 2.59 -8.05 14.90
CA LEU A 51 2.68 -9.36 15.56
C LEU A 51 3.94 -10.10 15.10
N TYR A 52 4.19 -10.13 13.80
CA TYR A 52 5.40 -10.75 13.23
C TYR A 52 6.69 -10.00 13.61
N ALA A 53 6.59 -8.72 13.93
CA ALA A 53 7.70 -7.91 14.43
C ALA A 53 7.89 -8.02 15.96
N ASN A 54 7.13 -8.88 16.66
CA ASN A 54 7.15 -9.07 18.12
C ASN A 54 6.92 -7.77 18.92
N VAL A 55 6.12 -6.83 18.40
CA VAL A 55 5.76 -5.58 19.07
C VAL A 55 4.78 -5.86 20.20
N ALA A 56 4.96 -5.24 21.36
CA ALA A 56 4.08 -5.40 22.52
C ALA A 56 2.63 -4.97 22.22
N ALA A 57 1.63 -5.63 22.84
CA ALA A 57 0.22 -5.46 22.54
C ALA A 57 -0.26 -3.98 22.61
N ALA A 58 0.10 -3.27 23.68
CA ALA A 58 -0.29 -1.87 23.86
C ALA A 58 0.21 -0.97 22.71
N GLU A 59 1.43 -1.20 22.24
CA GLU A 59 2.04 -0.43 21.14
C GLU A 59 1.41 -0.83 19.79
N ARG A 60 1.08 -2.12 19.58
CA ARG A 60 0.35 -2.57 18.38
C ARG A 60 -1.01 -1.86 18.28
N HIS A 61 -1.78 -1.85 19.37
CA HIS A 61 -3.08 -1.19 19.43
C HIS A 61 -2.98 0.31 19.14
N ARG A 62 -1.98 0.99 19.69
CA ARG A 62 -1.74 2.40 19.46
C ARG A 62 -1.44 2.67 17.97
N ARG A 63 -0.45 1.98 17.40
CA ARG A 63 -0.06 2.17 15.99
C ARG A 63 -1.18 1.82 15.03
N ALA A 64 -1.90 0.73 15.26
CA ALA A 64 -3.00 0.34 14.39
C ALA A 64 -4.09 1.41 14.34
N ARG A 65 -4.49 1.96 15.49
CA ARG A 65 -5.48 3.05 15.56
C ARG A 65 -4.99 4.31 14.84
N GLU A 66 -3.73 4.68 15.02
CA GLU A 66 -3.10 5.81 14.34
C GLU A 66 -3.16 5.65 12.81
N LYS A 67 -2.82 4.46 12.29
CA LYS A 67 -2.88 4.21 10.83
C LYS A 67 -4.30 4.15 10.31
N LEU A 68 -5.26 3.59 11.08
CA LEU A 68 -6.68 3.65 10.72
C LEU A 68 -7.19 5.09 10.68
N ALA A 69 -6.82 5.93 11.64
CA ALA A 69 -7.16 7.36 11.60
C ALA A 69 -6.58 8.07 10.37
N ARG A 70 -5.33 7.77 10.01
CA ARG A 70 -4.66 8.32 8.81
C ARG A 70 -5.39 8.03 7.50
N VAL A 71 -6.08 6.90 7.42
CA VAL A 71 -6.87 6.51 6.24
C VAL A 71 -8.36 6.82 6.38
N GLY A 72 -8.76 7.61 7.41
CA GLY A 72 -10.15 8.04 7.62
C GLY A 72 -11.07 6.98 8.22
N LEU A 73 -10.53 5.97 8.93
CA LEU A 73 -11.29 4.85 9.50
C LEU A 73 -11.20 4.75 11.03
N ALA A 74 -10.95 5.83 11.75
CA ALA A 74 -10.86 5.83 13.21
C ALA A 74 -12.07 5.18 13.88
N GLU A 75 -13.29 5.57 13.46
CA GLU A 75 -14.58 5.09 14.01
C GLU A 75 -14.94 3.67 13.54
N ARG A 76 -14.15 3.09 12.64
CA ARG A 76 -14.38 1.75 12.07
C ARG A 76 -13.41 0.69 12.59
N ALA A 77 -12.56 1.02 13.56
CA ALA A 77 -11.52 0.15 14.07
C ALA A 77 -12.02 -1.23 14.52
N GLN A 78 -13.22 -1.29 15.11
CA GLN A 78 -13.84 -2.52 15.62
C GLN A 78 -14.75 -3.23 14.61
N HIS A 79 -14.93 -2.70 13.40
CA HIS A 79 -15.73 -3.34 12.36
C HIS A 79 -14.94 -4.50 11.72
N ARG A 80 -15.67 -5.56 11.36
CA ARG A 80 -15.14 -6.68 10.58
C ARG A 80 -15.27 -6.37 9.08
N PRO A 81 -14.48 -7.02 8.21
CA PRO A 81 -14.54 -6.79 6.76
C PRO A 81 -15.97 -6.84 6.17
N ALA A 82 -16.81 -7.79 6.61
CA ALA A 82 -18.20 -7.89 6.16
C ALA A 82 -19.09 -6.68 6.51
N GLN A 83 -18.64 -5.80 7.39
CA GLN A 83 -19.35 -4.58 7.82
C GLN A 83 -18.79 -3.32 7.14
N LEU A 84 -17.82 -3.47 6.23
CA LEU A 84 -17.11 -2.40 5.55
C LEU A 84 -17.40 -2.44 4.06
N SER A 85 -17.52 -1.27 3.42
CA SER A 85 -17.57 -1.18 1.95
C SER A 85 -16.23 -1.63 1.34
N GLY A 86 -16.19 -1.92 0.03
CA GLY A 86 -14.97 -2.28 -0.68
C GLY A 86 -13.86 -1.24 -0.52
N GLY A 87 -14.18 0.05 -0.67
CA GLY A 87 -13.23 1.14 -0.46
C GLY A 87 -12.73 1.23 1.00
N GLN A 88 -13.61 0.98 1.98
CA GLN A 88 -13.20 0.92 3.39
C GLN A 88 -12.27 -0.28 3.65
N GLN A 89 -12.56 -1.44 3.08
CA GLN A 89 -11.69 -2.63 3.19
C GLN A 89 -10.31 -2.35 2.57
N GLN A 90 -10.26 -1.67 1.43
CA GLN A 90 -9.00 -1.29 0.80
C GLN A 90 -8.22 -0.28 1.65
N ARG A 91 -8.89 0.67 2.28
CA ARG A 91 -8.25 1.60 3.24
C ARG A 91 -7.71 0.86 4.46
N VAL A 92 -8.38 -0.19 4.97
CA VAL A 92 -7.82 -1.09 6.01
C VAL A 92 -6.55 -1.79 5.51
N ALA A 93 -6.55 -2.31 4.28
CA ALA A 93 -5.37 -2.95 3.68
C ALA A 93 -4.20 -1.95 3.55
N ILE A 94 -4.47 -0.69 3.19
CA ILE A 94 -3.45 0.37 3.17
C ILE A 94 -2.94 0.68 4.58
N ALA A 95 -3.82 0.82 5.58
CA ALA A 95 -3.41 1.04 6.96
C ALA A 95 -2.51 -0.09 7.48
N ARG A 96 -2.84 -1.34 7.12
CA ARG A 96 -2.00 -2.53 7.41
C ARG A 96 -0.64 -2.43 6.73
N ALA A 97 -0.60 -2.01 5.47
CA ALA A 97 0.65 -1.82 4.74
C ALA A 97 1.54 -0.74 5.39
N LEU A 98 0.94 0.28 6.00
CA LEU A 98 1.62 1.42 6.61
C LEU A 98 2.10 1.18 8.05
N VAL A 99 1.65 0.11 8.74
CA VAL A 99 1.76 0.01 10.20
C VAL A 99 3.19 -0.11 10.74
N ASN A 100 4.11 -0.60 9.90
CA ASN A 100 5.55 -0.66 10.20
C ASN A 100 6.34 0.54 9.66
N ASP A 101 5.67 1.60 9.18
CA ASP A 101 6.28 2.77 8.55
C ASP A 101 7.27 2.42 7.41
N PRO A 102 6.85 1.57 6.44
CA PRO A 102 7.75 1.11 5.39
C PRO A 102 8.10 2.27 4.44
N PRO A 103 9.33 2.32 3.90
CA PRO A 103 9.71 3.31 2.89
C PRO A 103 9.08 3.04 1.52
N VAL A 104 8.56 1.82 1.28
CA VAL A 104 8.00 1.41 -0.01
C VAL A 104 6.65 0.70 0.18
N ILE A 105 5.66 1.09 -0.61
CA ILE A 105 4.39 0.37 -0.78
C ILE A 105 4.35 -0.24 -2.18
N LEU A 106 4.03 -1.53 -2.24
CA LEU A 106 3.74 -2.26 -3.47
C LEU A 106 2.23 -2.49 -3.55
N ALA A 107 1.58 -1.86 -4.52
CA ALA A 107 0.13 -1.95 -4.73
C ALA A 107 -0.15 -2.67 -6.06
N ASP A 108 -0.78 -3.83 -5.97
CA ASP A 108 -1.13 -4.69 -7.10
C ASP A 108 -2.63 -4.58 -7.37
N GLU A 109 -2.99 -3.96 -8.50
CA GLU A 109 -4.36 -3.66 -8.93
C GLU A 109 -5.26 -3.09 -7.81
N PRO A 110 -4.82 -2.07 -7.06
CA PRO A 110 -5.50 -1.66 -5.83
C PRO A 110 -6.91 -1.08 -6.04
N THR A 111 -7.27 -0.75 -7.27
CA THR A 111 -8.56 -0.18 -7.68
C THR A 111 -9.49 -1.19 -8.35
N GLY A 112 -8.97 -2.36 -8.78
CA GLY A 112 -9.68 -3.30 -9.65
C GLY A 112 -10.99 -3.90 -9.10
N ALA A 113 -11.29 -3.72 -7.81
CA ALA A 113 -12.54 -4.14 -7.17
C ALA A 113 -13.43 -2.96 -6.71
N LEU A 114 -13.13 -1.72 -7.17
CA LEU A 114 -13.76 -0.50 -6.71
C LEU A 114 -14.49 0.23 -7.85
N ASP A 115 -15.48 1.04 -7.50
CA ASP A 115 -16.08 1.99 -8.43
C ASP A 115 -15.13 3.17 -8.73
N THR A 116 -15.42 3.92 -9.79
CA THR A 116 -14.58 5.01 -10.27
C THR A 116 -14.31 6.08 -9.20
N HIS A 117 -15.35 6.52 -8.49
CA HIS A 117 -15.21 7.56 -7.47
C HIS A 117 -14.32 7.10 -6.31
N THR A 118 -14.55 5.89 -5.81
CA THR A 118 -13.73 5.28 -4.75
C THR A 118 -12.28 5.07 -5.21
N SER A 119 -12.08 4.73 -6.49
CA SER A 119 -10.75 4.59 -7.09
C SER A 119 -9.99 5.92 -7.13
N GLU A 120 -10.64 7.02 -7.50
CA GLU A 120 -10.05 8.37 -7.49
C GLU A 120 -9.64 8.80 -6.08
N GLU A 121 -10.51 8.58 -5.08
CA GLU A 121 -10.18 8.86 -3.67
C GLU A 121 -8.96 8.04 -3.19
N LEU A 122 -8.90 6.78 -3.60
CA LEU A 122 -7.80 5.90 -3.24
C LEU A 122 -6.48 6.36 -3.88
N MET A 123 -6.53 6.79 -5.14
CA MET A 123 -5.34 7.32 -5.83
C MET A 123 -4.88 8.63 -5.22
N ALA A 124 -5.79 9.51 -4.78
CA ALA A 124 -5.44 10.71 -4.03
C ALA A 124 -4.69 10.36 -2.73
N LEU A 125 -5.17 9.35 -1.98
CA LEU A 125 -4.48 8.85 -0.78
C LEU A 125 -3.06 8.34 -1.11
N PHE A 126 -2.86 7.59 -2.20
CA PHE A 126 -1.52 7.16 -2.61
C PHE A 126 -0.62 8.34 -3.00
N GLN A 127 -1.15 9.38 -3.62
CA GLN A 127 -0.40 10.61 -3.91
C GLN A 127 0.03 11.34 -2.64
N GLU A 128 -0.85 11.45 -1.64
CA GLU A 128 -0.52 12.02 -0.32
C GLU A 128 0.58 11.22 0.38
N LEU A 129 0.49 9.89 0.37
CA LEU A 129 1.52 9.01 0.93
C LEU A 129 2.86 9.21 0.21
N ASN A 130 2.85 9.31 -1.11
CA ASN A 130 4.06 9.60 -1.88
C ASN A 130 4.62 10.99 -1.58
N ALA A 131 3.78 12.01 -1.43
CA ALA A 131 4.20 13.35 -1.04
C ALA A 131 4.82 13.39 0.36
N SER A 132 4.40 12.49 1.27
CA SER A 132 4.99 12.33 2.60
C SER A 132 6.32 11.56 2.62
N GLY A 133 6.87 11.17 1.45
CA GLY A 133 8.18 10.53 1.30
C GLY A 133 8.15 9.01 1.10
N ILE A 134 6.97 8.38 1.08
CA ILE A 134 6.84 6.94 0.82
C ILE A 134 6.93 6.69 -0.70
N THR A 135 7.76 5.75 -1.12
CA THR A 135 7.75 5.29 -2.51
C THR A 135 6.54 4.39 -2.73
N VAL A 136 5.71 4.72 -3.73
CA VAL A 136 4.57 3.88 -4.14
C VAL A 136 4.88 3.26 -5.50
N VAL A 137 4.93 1.94 -5.54
CA VAL A 137 5.01 1.16 -6.78
C VAL A 137 3.63 0.57 -7.04
N LEU A 138 3.02 1.00 -8.14
CA LEU A 138 1.68 0.60 -8.54
C LEU A 138 1.77 -0.33 -9.74
N VAL A 139 1.16 -1.51 -9.65
CA VAL A 139 0.96 -2.42 -10.78
C VAL A 139 -0.50 -2.28 -11.20
N THR A 140 -0.73 -1.95 -12.47
CA THR A 140 -2.08 -1.84 -13.03
C THR A 140 -2.06 -2.03 -14.54
N HIS A 141 -3.17 -2.52 -15.08
CA HIS A 141 -3.43 -2.54 -16.53
C HIS A 141 -4.37 -1.40 -16.96
N GLU A 142 -4.85 -0.57 -16.03
CA GLU A 142 -5.75 0.55 -16.29
C GLU A 142 -4.94 1.82 -16.62
N PRO A 143 -5.06 2.38 -17.86
CA PRO A 143 -4.30 3.59 -18.25
C PRO A 143 -4.63 4.81 -17.40
N ASP A 144 -5.89 4.96 -16.97
CA ASP A 144 -6.33 6.09 -16.16
C ASP A 144 -5.69 6.07 -14.77
N ILE A 145 -5.57 4.89 -14.18
CA ILE A 145 -4.86 4.70 -12.90
C ILE A 145 -3.35 4.91 -13.07
N ALA A 146 -2.76 4.41 -14.16
CA ALA A 146 -1.35 4.63 -14.47
C ALA A 146 -0.99 6.12 -14.63
N ALA A 147 -1.95 6.97 -15.06
CA ALA A 147 -1.75 8.41 -15.23
C ALA A 147 -1.44 9.16 -13.93
N TYR A 148 -1.81 8.62 -12.76
CA TYR A 148 -1.46 9.20 -11.45
C TYR A 148 0.03 9.05 -11.09
N ALA A 149 0.76 8.15 -11.77
CA ALA A 149 2.17 7.88 -11.46
C ALA A 149 3.12 8.95 -12.02
N LYS A 150 4.18 9.27 -11.29
CA LYS A 150 5.26 10.18 -11.72
C LYS A 150 6.21 9.53 -12.74
N ARG A 151 6.25 8.21 -12.80
CA ARG A 151 7.04 7.41 -13.76
C ARG A 151 6.23 6.19 -14.16
N LEU A 152 6.21 5.88 -15.43
CA LEU A 152 5.52 4.72 -16.00
C LEU A 152 6.55 3.79 -16.65
N LEU A 153 6.51 2.52 -16.24
CA LEU A 153 7.28 1.43 -16.83
C LEU A 153 6.30 0.47 -17.49
N VAL A 154 6.40 0.27 -18.80
CA VAL A 154 5.54 -0.67 -19.53
C VAL A 154 6.32 -1.95 -19.81
N PHE A 155 5.77 -3.06 -19.35
CA PHE A 155 6.31 -4.39 -19.61
C PHE A 155 5.43 -5.14 -20.63
N ARG A 156 6.08 -5.86 -21.55
CA ARG A 156 5.42 -6.76 -22.47
C ARG A 156 6.26 -8.02 -22.59
N ASP A 157 5.64 -9.18 -22.34
CA ASP A 157 6.30 -10.50 -22.33
C ASP A 157 7.57 -10.54 -21.46
N GLY A 158 7.53 -9.88 -20.29
CA GLY A 158 8.63 -9.83 -19.35
C GLY A 158 9.76 -8.87 -19.73
N VAL A 159 9.62 -8.13 -20.85
CA VAL A 159 10.60 -7.14 -21.33
C VAL A 159 10.08 -5.73 -21.07
N LEU A 160 10.94 -4.85 -20.54
CA LEU A 160 10.66 -3.43 -20.42
C LEU A 160 10.65 -2.81 -21.83
N VAL A 161 9.49 -2.37 -22.31
CA VAL A 161 9.31 -1.78 -23.63
C VAL A 161 9.20 -0.25 -23.61
N GLU A 162 8.85 0.33 -22.47
CA GLU A 162 8.73 1.78 -22.31
C GLU A 162 9.10 2.20 -20.89
N ASP A 163 9.84 3.31 -20.76
CA ASP A 163 10.16 3.98 -19.51
C ASP A 163 10.01 5.50 -19.75
N ARG A 164 8.94 6.08 -19.21
CA ARG A 164 8.66 7.50 -19.35
C ARG A 164 8.32 8.15 -18.01
N ARG A 165 8.66 9.42 -17.86
CA ARG A 165 8.14 10.24 -16.76
C ARG A 165 6.66 10.50 -17.00
N GLY A 166 5.82 10.12 -16.06
CA GLY A 166 4.39 10.43 -16.05
C GLY A 166 4.19 11.95 -15.91
N ARG A 167 3.06 12.44 -16.35
CA ARG A 167 2.69 13.86 -16.17
C ARG A 167 2.37 14.17 -14.70
N GLY A 168 2.49 13.27 -13.77
CA GLY A 168 2.07 13.38 -12.38
C GLY A 168 0.98 14.43 -12.26
N ALA A 169 -0.28 14.09 -12.19
CA ALA A 169 -1.34 15.09 -12.14
C ALA A 169 -1.05 16.04 -10.98
N THR A 170 -0.44 17.18 -11.29
CA THR A 170 -0.45 18.31 -10.40
C THR A 170 -1.90 18.79 -10.37
N ALA A 171 -2.58 18.47 -9.28
CA ALA A 171 -3.75 19.22 -8.88
C ALA A 171 -3.28 20.66 -8.58
N SER A 172 -2.91 21.41 -9.61
CA SER A 172 -2.83 22.85 -9.54
C SER A 172 -4.20 23.37 -9.87
N GLY A 173 -5.00 23.58 -8.83
CA GLY A 173 -6.00 24.61 -8.88
C GLY A 173 -5.31 25.89 -9.32
N SER A 174 -5.73 26.46 -10.41
CA SER A 174 -5.52 27.86 -10.73
C SER A 174 -6.75 28.37 -11.44
N SER A 175 -7.53 29.06 -10.64
CA SER A 175 -8.06 30.41 -10.88
C SER A 175 -8.17 30.84 -12.37
N ARG A 176 -9.39 30.97 -12.88
CA ARG A 176 -9.90 32.30 -13.31
C ARG A 176 -11.42 32.24 -13.46
#